data_08a70386dce49ec4467d582af312e9c1
#
_entry.id   08a70386dce49ec4467d582af312e9c1
#
_cell.length_a   1.000
_cell.length_b   1.000
_cell.length_c   1.000
_cell.angle_alpha   90.00
_cell.angle_beta   90.00
_cell.angle_gamma   90.00
#
_symmetry.space_group_name_H-M   'P 1'
#
loop_
_entity.id
_entity.type
_entity.pdbx_description
1 polymer ?
#
loop_
_entity_poly.entity_id
_entity_poly.type
_entity_poly.pdbx_seq_one_letter_code
_entity_poly.pdbx_strand_id
1 'polypeptide(L)'
;SNPSEAITENTGDISIELTDLESSTPYTFIINAVCGDEISSPTTPMSFTTNCGAISDDVWFEDFEEATSASAAEQIFMCYDAVVTTTQNNGVFPRIYHEGYAPAAHSGSRTLEFKGNGLLALPIFSRPVNTLRFEFYANTTASDSATAGVMEVGIITDVTDSSTFIPLQQVTPVGFQRSGSFLVGPFDFNTMTETEGRIALRFTPASSNQGESWNL
;
A
#
# COMPACT_ATOMS: atom_id res chain seq x y z
N SER A 1 4.49 -24.16 -3.60
CA SER A 1 3.19 -23.79 -4.15
C SER A 1 2.56 -25.00 -4.79
N ASN A 2 1.41 -25.43 -4.27
CA ASN A 2 0.56 -26.38 -4.96
C ASN A 2 0.15 -25.76 -6.30
N PRO A 3 0.14 -26.53 -7.41
CA PRO A 3 -0.48 -26.04 -8.63
C PRO A 3 -1.95 -25.78 -8.30
N SER A 4 -2.38 -24.54 -8.48
CA SER A 4 -3.77 -24.16 -8.31
C SER A 4 -4.64 -25.08 -9.18
N GLU A 5 -5.69 -25.60 -8.60
CA GLU A 5 -6.66 -26.44 -9.28
C GLU A 5 -7.22 -25.67 -10.49
N ALA A 6 -7.12 -26.23 -11.69
CA ALA A 6 -7.59 -25.55 -12.89
C ALA A 6 -9.12 -25.50 -12.87
N ILE A 7 -9.67 -24.30 -12.86
CA ILE A 7 -11.11 -24.07 -13.00
C ILE A 7 -11.44 -24.15 -14.49
N THR A 8 -12.42 -24.99 -14.85
CA THR A 8 -12.90 -25.09 -16.23
C THR A 8 -14.35 -24.65 -16.30
N GLU A 9 -14.59 -23.60 -17.07
CA GLU A 9 -15.92 -23.05 -17.31
C GLU A 9 -16.30 -23.19 -18.78
N ASN A 10 -17.58 -23.48 -19.06
CA ASN A 10 -18.10 -23.55 -20.41
C ASN A 10 -19.23 -22.54 -20.59
N THR A 11 -19.18 -21.78 -21.67
CA THR A 11 -20.22 -20.83 -22.03
C THR A 11 -20.55 -20.90 -23.50
N GLY A 12 -21.82 -20.69 -23.84
CA GLY A 12 -22.28 -20.43 -25.21
C GLY A 12 -22.36 -18.96 -25.54
N ASP A 13 -22.05 -18.08 -24.58
CA ASP A 13 -22.10 -16.63 -24.72
C ASP A 13 -20.73 -16.06 -25.13
N ILE A 14 -20.72 -14.80 -25.53
CA ILE A 14 -19.50 -14.06 -25.89
C ILE A 14 -18.74 -13.52 -24.67
N SER A 15 -19.29 -13.73 -23.48
CA SER A 15 -18.71 -13.30 -22.19
C SER A 15 -18.94 -14.35 -21.13
N ILE A 16 -18.03 -14.42 -20.17
CA ILE A 16 -18.13 -15.27 -19.00
C ILE A 16 -17.70 -14.47 -17.77
N GLU A 17 -18.44 -14.61 -16.67
CA GLU A 17 -18.07 -14.07 -15.37
C GLU A 17 -17.40 -15.18 -14.55
N LEU A 18 -16.19 -14.91 -14.06
CA LEU A 18 -15.46 -15.80 -13.17
C LEU A 18 -15.71 -15.34 -11.73
N THR A 19 -16.24 -16.23 -10.91
CA THR A 19 -16.51 -15.99 -9.49
C THR A 19 -15.56 -16.80 -8.60
N ASP A 20 -15.59 -16.51 -7.30
CA ASP A 20 -14.81 -17.23 -6.27
C ASP A 20 -13.29 -17.19 -6.48
N LEU A 21 -12.80 -16.17 -7.19
CA LEU A 21 -11.37 -15.94 -7.33
C LEU A 21 -10.81 -15.31 -6.03
N GLU A 22 -9.65 -15.80 -5.62
CA GLU A 22 -8.93 -15.20 -4.48
C GLU A 22 -8.47 -13.78 -4.84
N SER A 23 -8.55 -12.88 -3.87
CA SER A 23 -8.08 -11.48 -4.04
C SER A 23 -6.56 -11.43 -4.17
N SER A 24 -6.05 -10.37 -4.83
CA SER A 24 -4.61 -10.12 -5.02
C SER A 24 -3.85 -11.27 -5.67
N THR A 25 -4.55 -12.12 -6.43
CA THR A 25 -4.01 -13.37 -6.97
C THR A 25 -3.85 -13.27 -8.49
N PRO A 26 -2.67 -13.61 -9.04
CA PRO A 26 -2.47 -13.69 -10.48
C PRO A 26 -3.11 -14.96 -11.04
N TYR A 27 -3.94 -14.80 -12.05
CA TYR A 27 -4.56 -15.89 -12.80
C TYR A 27 -4.10 -15.87 -14.25
N THR A 28 -3.97 -17.06 -14.82
CA THR A 28 -3.70 -17.23 -16.24
C THR A 28 -4.81 -18.07 -16.85
N PHE A 29 -5.36 -17.63 -17.96
CA PHE A 29 -6.43 -18.35 -18.66
C PHE A 29 -6.09 -18.58 -20.14
N ILE A 30 -6.70 -19.61 -20.68
CA ILE A 30 -6.71 -19.97 -22.10
C ILE A 30 -8.15 -20.19 -22.55
N ILE A 31 -8.43 -19.98 -23.81
CA ILE A 31 -9.76 -20.19 -24.39
C ILE A 31 -9.65 -21.21 -25.53
N ASN A 32 -10.57 -22.17 -25.54
CA ASN A 32 -10.80 -23.09 -26.64
C ASN A 32 -12.21 -22.90 -27.20
N ALA A 33 -12.37 -22.95 -28.50
CA ALA A 33 -13.71 -23.06 -29.10
C ALA A 33 -14.10 -24.54 -29.19
N VAL A 34 -15.35 -24.83 -28.88
CA VAL A 34 -15.93 -26.20 -29.00
C VAL A 34 -17.02 -26.15 -30.08
N CYS A 35 -16.93 -27.05 -31.05
CA CYS A 35 -17.90 -27.18 -32.12
C CYS A 35 -18.27 -28.67 -32.25
N GLY A 36 -19.40 -29.06 -31.65
CA GLY A 36 -19.76 -30.47 -31.51
C GLY A 36 -18.72 -31.22 -30.67
N ASP A 37 -18.12 -32.27 -31.23
CA ASP A 37 -17.09 -33.08 -30.58
C ASP A 37 -15.65 -32.54 -30.84
N GLU A 38 -15.50 -31.50 -31.63
CA GLU A 38 -14.20 -30.90 -31.96
C GLU A 38 -13.83 -29.73 -31.05
N ILE A 39 -12.58 -29.70 -30.62
CA ILE A 39 -12.00 -28.62 -29.78
C ILE A 39 -10.89 -27.94 -30.55
N SER A 40 -10.94 -26.64 -30.67
CA SER A 40 -9.86 -25.85 -31.30
C SER A 40 -8.55 -25.91 -30.55
N SER A 41 -7.46 -25.50 -31.18
CA SER A 41 -6.24 -25.17 -30.46
C SER A 41 -6.52 -24.05 -29.44
N PRO A 42 -5.87 -24.08 -28.27
CA PRO A 42 -6.03 -23.03 -27.26
C PRO A 42 -5.49 -21.68 -27.76
N THR A 43 -6.02 -20.60 -27.22
CA THR A 43 -5.40 -19.27 -27.38
C THR A 43 -4.02 -19.26 -26.72
N THR A 44 -3.22 -18.23 -27.03
CA THR A 44 -2.06 -17.92 -26.20
C THR A 44 -2.55 -17.60 -24.78
N PRO A 45 -1.82 -18.04 -23.74
CA PRO A 45 -2.16 -17.71 -22.36
C PRO A 45 -2.25 -16.20 -22.14
N MET A 46 -3.29 -15.76 -21.46
CA MET A 46 -3.51 -14.38 -21.02
C MET A 46 -3.58 -14.36 -19.50
N SER A 47 -3.02 -13.32 -18.89
CA SER A 47 -2.97 -13.21 -17.43
C SER A 47 -3.61 -11.92 -16.95
N PHE A 48 -4.21 -11.98 -15.76
CA PHE A 48 -4.68 -10.83 -15.00
C PHE A 48 -4.44 -11.09 -13.51
N THR A 49 -4.48 -10.03 -12.72
CA THR A 49 -4.45 -10.15 -11.26
C THR A 49 -5.76 -9.60 -10.72
N THR A 50 -6.37 -10.33 -9.79
CA THR A 50 -7.59 -9.87 -9.10
C THR A 50 -7.30 -8.65 -8.24
N ASN A 51 -8.33 -7.83 -8.03
CA ASN A 51 -8.24 -6.69 -7.13
C ASN A 51 -7.98 -7.12 -5.69
N CYS A 52 -7.49 -6.17 -4.89
CA CYS A 52 -7.29 -6.40 -3.47
C CYS A 52 -8.61 -6.61 -2.74
N GLY A 53 -8.67 -7.66 -1.93
CA GLY A 53 -9.75 -7.86 -0.97
C GLY A 53 -9.58 -6.99 0.27
N ALA A 54 -10.66 -6.81 1.01
CA ALA A 54 -10.60 -6.18 2.31
C ALA A 54 -9.97 -7.12 3.34
N ILE A 55 -9.06 -6.59 4.15
CA ILE A 55 -8.44 -7.34 5.25
C ILE A 55 -9.47 -7.60 6.34
N SER A 56 -9.66 -8.86 6.71
CA SER A 56 -10.61 -9.30 7.73
C SER A 56 -9.97 -9.71 9.04
N ASP A 57 -8.65 -9.79 9.10
CA ASP A 57 -7.90 -10.21 10.26
C ASP A 57 -8.09 -9.27 11.46
N ASP A 58 -8.07 -9.82 12.65
CA ASP A 58 -8.15 -9.04 13.90
C ASP A 58 -6.91 -8.19 14.14
N VAL A 59 -5.77 -8.66 13.67
CA VAL A 59 -4.47 -7.98 13.71
C VAL A 59 -3.84 -8.12 12.33
N TRP A 60 -3.54 -6.99 11.73
CA TRP A 60 -2.77 -6.92 10.49
C TRP A 60 -1.40 -6.33 10.78
N PHE A 61 -0.37 -6.90 10.17
CA PHE A 61 1.02 -6.47 10.28
C PHE A 61 1.64 -6.38 8.89
N GLU A 62 2.42 -5.35 8.66
CA GLU A 62 3.15 -5.13 7.42
C GLU A 62 4.61 -4.79 7.74
N ASP A 63 5.55 -5.55 7.21
CA ASP A 63 6.98 -5.34 7.33
C ASP A 63 7.65 -4.98 5.98
N PHE A 64 6.84 -4.92 4.93
CA PHE A 64 7.25 -4.56 3.57
C PHE A 64 8.20 -5.56 2.87
N GLU A 65 8.54 -6.67 3.50
CA GLU A 65 9.52 -7.63 2.95
C GLU A 65 8.99 -8.42 1.74
N GLU A 66 7.67 -8.54 1.59
CA GLU A 66 7.06 -9.21 0.44
C GLU A 66 7.06 -8.38 -0.85
N ALA A 67 7.49 -7.12 -0.79
CA ALA A 67 7.58 -6.29 -1.97
C ALA A 67 8.63 -6.84 -2.97
N THR A 68 8.18 -7.23 -4.16
CA THR A 68 8.95 -8.10 -5.07
C THR A 68 9.84 -7.38 -6.07
N SER A 69 9.91 -6.04 -6.12
CA SER A 69 10.67 -5.39 -7.17
C SER A 69 12.07 -4.97 -6.79
N ALA A 70 12.96 -5.11 -7.73
CA ALA A 70 14.37 -4.77 -7.65
C ALA A 70 14.69 -3.32 -8.05
N SER A 71 13.71 -2.53 -8.52
CA SER A 71 13.98 -1.13 -8.90
C SER A 71 13.39 -0.16 -7.90
N ALA A 72 14.22 0.71 -7.37
CA ALA A 72 13.90 1.71 -6.36
C ALA A 72 12.87 2.78 -6.80
N ALA A 73 12.39 2.73 -8.04
CA ALA A 73 11.63 3.82 -8.65
C ALA A 73 10.11 3.61 -8.73
N GLU A 74 9.59 2.40 -8.54
CA GLU A 74 8.21 2.09 -9.01
C GLU A 74 7.34 1.30 -8.05
N GLN A 75 7.65 1.24 -6.73
CA GLN A 75 6.87 0.36 -5.88
C GLN A 75 5.95 1.08 -4.94
N ILE A 76 4.77 1.21 -5.45
CA ILE A 76 3.56 1.26 -4.66
C ILE A 76 3.05 -0.17 -4.55
N PHE A 77 2.75 -0.60 -3.33
CA PHE A 77 2.27 -1.93 -3.05
C PHE A 77 0.98 -2.26 -3.77
N MET A 78 0.82 -3.49 -4.11
CA MET A 78 -0.50 -4.05 -4.33
C MET A 78 -1.35 -3.77 -3.07
N CYS A 79 -2.52 -3.16 -3.24
CA CYS A 79 -3.49 -2.83 -2.18
C CYS A 79 -3.31 -1.50 -1.45
N TYR A 80 -2.25 -0.77 -1.69
CA TYR A 80 -2.09 0.61 -1.25
C TYR A 80 -2.39 1.56 -2.40
N ASP A 81 -2.83 2.78 -2.10
CA ASP A 81 -2.98 3.83 -3.13
C ASP A 81 -2.16 5.05 -2.76
N ALA A 82 -1.20 5.41 -3.61
CA ALA A 82 -0.49 6.67 -3.49
C ALA A 82 -1.34 7.78 -4.14
N VAL A 83 -2.13 8.43 -3.30
CA VAL A 83 -3.08 9.49 -3.69
C VAL A 83 -2.34 10.77 -4.10
N VAL A 84 -1.26 11.10 -3.39
CA VAL A 84 -0.34 12.21 -3.73
C VAL A 84 1.07 11.67 -3.77
N THR A 85 1.76 11.96 -4.85
CA THR A 85 3.15 11.57 -5.06
C THR A 85 4.04 12.77 -5.37
N THR A 86 5.31 12.65 -4.99
CA THR A 86 6.35 13.62 -5.38
C THR A 86 7.50 12.90 -6.05
N THR A 87 7.96 13.42 -7.18
CA THR A 87 9.16 12.91 -7.86
C THR A 87 10.38 13.73 -7.43
N GLN A 88 11.37 13.08 -6.82
CA GLN A 88 12.64 13.70 -6.43
C GLN A 88 13.79 12.71 -6.64
N ASN A 89 14.94 13.19 -7.06
CA ASN A 89 16.19 12.41 -7.15
C ASN A 89 16.01 11.05 -7.84
N ASN A 90 15.28 11.00 -8.96
CA ASN A 90 14.95 9.80 -9.74
C ASN A 90 14.07 8.78 -8.99
N GLY A 91 13.33 9.19 -7.97
CA GLY A 91 12.35 8.36 -7.28
C GLY A 91 10.98 9.03 -7.19
N VAL A 92 9.94 8.21 -7.16
CA VAL A 92 8.56 8.62 -6.86
C VAL A 92 8.27 8.22 -5.41
N PHE A 93 7.73 9.14 -4.61
CA PHE A 93 7.45 8.93 -3.19
C PHE A 93 5.95 9.16 -2.90
N PRO A 94 5.32 8.45 -1.93
CA PRO A 94 5.93 7.43 -1.07
C PRO A 94 6.36 6.19 -1.85
N ARG A 95 7.34 5.46 -1.33
CA ARG A 95 7.85 4.23 -1.96
C ARG A 95 8.37 3.26 -0.93
N ILE A 96 8.48 1.98 -1.31
CA ILE A 96 9.30 1.04 -0.54
C ILE A 96 10.75 1.19 -0.97
N TYR A 97 11.59 1.24 0.01
CA TYR A 97 13.02 1.33 -0.17
C TYR A 97 13.71 0.09 0.38
N HIS A 98 14.60 -0.51 -0.42
CA HIS A 98 15.44 -1.63 -0.02
C HIS A 98 16.79 -1.12 0.46
N GLU A 99 17.28 -1.64 1.57
CA GLU A 99 18.55 -1.21 2.14
C GLU A 99 19.78 -1.45 1.24
N GLY A 100 20.51 -0.41 1.04
CA GLY A 100 21.93 -0.27 0.74
C GLY A 100 22.44 1.04 1.31
N TYR A 101 21.53 2.00 1.58
CA TYR A 101 21.85 3.36 2.05
C TYR A 101 20.77 3.92 3.00
N ALA A 102 19.81 3.13 3.40
CA ALA A 102 18.67 3.62 4.15
C ALA A 102 18.91 3.71 5.66
N PRO A 103 18.08 4.48 6.38
CA PRO A 103 17.91 4.30 7.81
C PRO A 103 17.52 2.86 8.08
N ALA A 104 17.97 2.35 9.21
CA ALA A 104 17.63 1.00 9.61
C ALA A 104 16.11 0.79 9.57
N ALA A 105 15.64 -0.15 8.78
CA ALA A 105 14.30 -0.67 8.90
C ALA A 105 14.09 -1.10 10.37
N HIS A 106 12.85 -1.07 10.85
CA HIS A 106 12.57 -1.59 12.19
C HIS A 106 12.83 -3.10 12.24
N SER A 107 12.44 -3.79 11.18
CA SER A 107 12.70 -5.22 10.96
C SER A 107 13.03 -5.44 9.50
N GLY A 108 13.75 -6.51 9.19
CA GLY A 108 14.10 -6.86 7.82
C GLY A 108 15.02 -5.87 7.12
N SER A 109 14.78 -5.64 5.84
CA SER A 109 15.62 -4.86 4.93
C SER A 109 14.88 -3.76 4.18
N ARG A 110 13.58 -3.60 4.41
CA ARG A 110 12.71 -2.68 3.68
C ARG A 110 12.00 -1.70 4.59
N THR A 111 11.65 -0.56 4.03
CA THR A 111 10.96 0.51 4.75
C THR A 111 10.10 1.31 3.78
N LEU A 112 8.97 1.85 4.25
CA LEU A 112 8.16 2.80 3.52
C LEU A 112 8.75 4.20 3.68
N GLU A 113 9.24 4.78 2.59
CA GLU A 113 9.88 6.11 2.60
C GLU A 113 8.93 7.18 2.05
N PHE A 114 8.71 8.22 2.84
CA PHE A 114 8.08 9.47 2.40
C PHE A 114 9.15 10.55 2.19
N LYS A 115 9.08 11.22 1.04
CA LYS A 115 9.94 12.34 0.70
C LYS A 115 9.21 13.31 -0.23
N GLY A 116 9.20 14.60 0.12
CA GLY A 116 8.30 15.54 -0.54
C GLY A 116 6.84 15.33 -0.12
N ASN A 117 5.90 16.05 -0.73
CA ASN A 117 4.48 15.84 -0.43
C ASN A 117 4.04 14.44 -0.81
N GLY A 118 3.40 13.76 0.11
CA GLY A 118 2.89 12.40 -0.10
C GLY A 118 1.62 12.13 0.68
N LEU A 119 0.72 11.37 0.08
CA LEU A 119 -0.48 10.85 0.74
C LEU A 119 -0.66 9.40 0.27
N LEU A 120 -0.60 8.48 1.20
CA LEU A 120 -0.73 7.05 0.98
C LEU A 120 -1.92 6.52 1.75
N ALA A 121 -2.85 5.87 1.05
CA ALA A 121 -3.92 5.10 1.67
C ALA A 121 -3.45 3.66 1.89
N LEU A 122 -3.63 3.14 3.10
CA LEU A 122 -3.36 1.76 3.47
C LEU A 122 -4.40 0.82 2.83
N PRO A 123 -4.22 -0.51 2.88
CA PRO A 123 -5.21 -1.45 2.39
C PRO A 123 -6.61 -1.23 2.98
N ILE A 124 -7.63 -1.75 2.31
CA ILE A 124 -9.00 -1.71 2.79
C ILE A 124 -9.17 -2.74 3.91
N PHE A 125 -9.83 -2.36 4.99
CA PHE A 125 -10.24 -3.27 6.07
C PHE A 125 -11.73 -3.55 5.98
N SER A 126 -12.16 -4.77 6.30
CA SER A 126 -13.58 -5.16 6.31
C SER A 126 -14.36 -4.55 7.48
N ARG A 127 -13.65 -4.07 8.49
CA ARG A 127 -14.23 -3.39 9.65
C ARG A 127 -14.40 -1.90 9.40
N PRO A 128 -15.42 -1.24 10.01
CA PRO A 128 -15.54 0.20 9.98
C PRO A 128 -14.26 0.88 10.47
N VAL A 129 -13.78 1.90 9.73
CA VAL A 129 -12.50 2.53 10.02
C VAL A 129 -12.42 3.13 11.42
N ASN A 130 -13.54 3.64 11.96
CA ASN A 130 -13.62 4.19 13.31
C ASN A 130 -13.56 3.14 14.45
N THR A 131 -13.47 1.85 14.11
CA THR A 131 -13.23 0.76 15.06
C THR A 131 -11.79 0.29 15.09
N LEU A 132 -10.96 0.85 14.23
CA LEU A 132 -9.56 0.44 14.07
C LEU A 132 -8.64 1.19 15.03
N ARG A 133 -7.51 0.56 15.31
CA ARG A 133 -6.37 1.13 16.00
C ARG A 133 -5.13 0.89 15.16
N PHE A 134 -4.30 1.90 15.04
CA PHE A 134 -3.11 1.86 14.20
C PHE A 134 -1.86 2.30 14.99
N GLU A 135 -0.75 1.64 14.74
CA GLU A 135 0.58 2.04 15.23
C GLU A 135 1.63 1.60 14.22
N PHE A 136 2.76 2.28 14.23
CA PHE A 136 3.87 1.95 13.32
C PHE A 136 5.21 2.39 13.92
N TYR A 137 6.27 1.80 13.43
CA TYR A 137 7.62 2.26 13.73
C TYR A 137 8.05 3.31 12.72
N ALA A 138 8.70 4.36 13.17
CA ALA A 138 9.19 5.42 12.29
C ALA A 138 10.51 6.01 12.74
N ASN A 139 11.26 6.53 11.78
CA ASN A 139 12.37 7.45 11.99
C ASN A 139 12.40 8.52 10.90
N THR A 140 13.23 9.53 11.05
CA THR A 140 13.42 10.56 10.04
C THR A 140 14.90 10.84 9.80
N THR A 141 15.23 11.24 8.58
CA THR A 141 16.58 11.71 8.23
C THR A 141 16.88 13.10 8.76
N ALA A 142 15.86 13.84 9.19
CA ALA A 142 16.01 15.19 9.73
C ALA A 142 16.89 15.23 10.98
N SER A 143 17.53 16.37 11.19
CA SER A 143 18.38 16.60 12.37
C SER A 143 17.59 16.98 13.62
N ASP A 144 16.40 17.55 13.43
CA ASP A 144 15.53 18.04 14.49
C ASP A 144 14.06 18.11 14.01
N SER A 145 13.16 18.46 14.92
CA SER A 145 11.74 18.57 14.63
C SER A 145 11.38 19.70 13.67
N ALA A 146 12.18 20.75 13.59
CA ALA A 146 11.89 21.89 12.72
C ALA A 146 12.14 21.55 11.24
N THR A 147 13.04 20.62 10.98
CA THR A 147 13.40 20.17 9.63
C THR A 147 12.72 18.88 9.20
N ALA A 148 12.06 18.16 10.14
CA ALA A 148 11.47 16.86 9.87
C ALA A 148 10.21 16.90 8.99
N GLY A 149 9.60 18.06 8.75
CA GLY A 149 8.30 18.15 8.13
C GLY A 149 7.18 17.65 9.05
N VAL A 150 6.00 17.46 8.49
CA VAL A 150 4.80 17.04 9.24
C VAL A 150 4.29 15.74 8.66
N MET A 151 4.18 14.73 9.51
CA MET A 151 3.44 13.50 9.22
C MET A 151 2.10 13.55 9.94
N GLU A 152 1.04 13.19 9.24
CA GLU A 152 -0.30 13.09 9.81
C GLU A 152 -0.88 11.71 9.55
N VAL A 153 -1.54 11.17 10.55
CA VAL A 153 -2.37 9.97 10.45
C VAL A 153 -3.83 10.42 10.36
N GLY A 154 -4.58 9.82 9.49
CA GLY A 154 -5.99 10.13 9.30
C GLY A 154 -6.70 9.08 8.47
N ILE A 155 -7.82 9.44 7.90
CA ILE A 155 -8.56 8.61 6.94
C ILE A 155 -8.72 9.35 5.63
N ILE A 156 -8.91 8.59 4.55
CA ILE A 156 -9.31 9.10 3.24
C ILE A 156 -10.56 8.35 2.80
N THR A 157 -11.58 9.07 2.35
CA THR A 157 -12.85 8.47 1.92
C THR A 157 -12.93 8.25 0.41
N ASP A 158 -12.11 8.96 -0.37
CA ASP A 158 -11.97 8.77 -1.82
C ASP A 158 -10.48 8.86 -2.21
N VAL A 159 -9.88 7.75 -2.60
CA VAL A 159 -8.46 7.69 -3.00
C VAL A 159 -8.16 8.40 -4.32
N THR A 160 -9.18 8.82 -5.06
CA THR A 160 -9.01 9.62 -6.29
C THR A 160 -9.03 11.13 -6.00
N ASP A 161 -9.42 11.54 -4.79
CA ASP A 161 -9.50 12.94 -4.37
C ASP A 161 -8.78 13.17 -3.03
N SER A 162 -7.58 13.73 -3.10
CA SER A 162 -6.76 14.03 -1.91
C SER A 162 -7.40 15.02 -0.93
N SER A 163 -8.40 15.78 -1.36
CA SER A 163 -9.13 16.72 -0.50
C SER A 163 -10.06 16.02 0.50
N THR A 164 -10.34 14.74 0.28
CA THR A 164 -11.14 13.89 1.18
C THR A 164 -10.34 13.31 2.36
N PHE A 165 -9.07 13.67 2.49
CA PHE A 165 -8.26 13.29 3.65
C PHE A 165 -8.70 14.07 4.89
N ILE A 166 -9.06 13.34 5.92
CA ILE A 166 -9.48 13.87 7.23
C ILE A 166 -8.41 13.49 8.25
N PRO A 167 -7.62 14.47 8.75
CA PRO A 167 -6.57 14.19 9.72
C PRO A 167 -7.16 13.81 11.09
N LEU A 168 -6.62 12.76 11.69
CA LEU A 168 -6.87 12.40 13.09
C LEU A 168 -5.85 13.09 13.99
N GLN A 169 -4.57 12.94 13.68
CA GLN A 169 -3.50 13.43 14.54
C GLN A 169 -2.21 13.68 13.75
N GLN A 170 -1.47 14.72 14.15
CA GLN A 170 -0.09 14.91 13.73
C GLN A 170 0.85 14.04 14.54
N VAL A 171 1.82 13.45 13.84
CA VAL A 171 2.86 12.63 14.44
C VAL A 171 4.03 13.53 14.87
N THR A 172 4.39 13.44 16.13
CA THR A 172 5.62 14.05 16.61
C THR A 172 6.82 13.25 16.10
N PRO A 173 7.81 13.87 15.45
CA PRO A 173 9.00 13.18 14.98
C PRO A 173 9.73 12.47 16.10
N VAL A 174 10.15 11.23 15.82
CA VAL A 174 10.96 10.40 16.71
C VAL A 174 12.10 9.78 15.90
N GLY A 175 13.24 9.52 16.52
CA GLY A 175 14.36 8.90 15.81
C GLY A 175 14.98 9.80 14.74
N PHE A 176 15.61 10.90 15.16
CA PHE A 176 16.32 11.81 14.26
C PHE A 176 17.63 11.21 13.73
N GLN A 177 18.06 11.70 12.55
CA GLN A 177 19.33 11.33 11.91
C GLN A 177 19.50 9.82 11.73
N ARG A 178 18.40 9.10 11.50
CA ARG A 178 18.42 7.65 11.34
C ARG A 178 18.95 6.88 12.54
N SER A 179 18.81 7.44 13.73
CA SER A 179 19.36 6.84 14.96
C SER A 179 18.63 5.58 15.45
N GLY A 180 17.69 5.09 14.69
CA GLY A 180 16.81 3.96 14.97
C GLY A 180 15.35 4.31 14.79
N SER A 181 14.50 3.29 14.72
CA SER A 181 13.06 3.46 14.62
C SER A 181 12.41 3.39 16.00
N PHE A 182 11.34 4.14 16.18
CA PHE A 182 10.58 4.23 17.43
C PHE A 182 9.11 3.96 17.15
N LEU A 183 8.45 3.28 18.09
CA LEU A 183 7.01 3.05 18.01
C LEU A 183 6.26 4.38 18.11
N VAL A 184 5.35 4.59 17.18
CA VAL A 184 4.50 5.78 17.07
C VAL A 184 3.04 5.35 17.12
N GLY A 185 2.27 6.00 17.96
CA GLY A 185 0.88 5.64 18.23
C GLY A 185 0.70 5.17 19.69
N PRO A 186 -0.37 4.45 20.00
CA PRO A 186 -1.46 4.09 19.10
C PRO A 186 -2.36 5.26 18.71
N PHE A 187 -2.90 5.19 17.51
CA PHE A 187 -3.93 6.09 17.00
C PHE A 187 -5.27 5.37 17.04
N ASP A 188 -6.19 5.83 17.88
CA ASP A 188 -7.53 5.30 17.99
C ASP A 188 -8.48 6.11 17.10
N PHE A 189 -9.09 5.45 16.12
CA PHE A 189 -10.01 6.11 15.18
C PHE A 189 -11.43 6.25 15.75
N ASN A 190 -11.69 5.80 16.97
CA ASN A 190 -13.01 5.84 17.61
C ASN A 190 -13.57 7.25 17.88
N THR A 191 -12.72 8.27 17.75
CA THR A 191 -13.14 9.68 17.84
C THR A 191 -13.65 10.24 16.51
N MET A 192 -13.47 9.51 15.42
CA MET A 192 -13.94 9.90 14.09
C MET A 192 -15.40 9.49 13.90
N THR A 193 -16.13 10.29 13.15
CA THR A 193 -17.55 10.03 12.83
C THR A 193 -17.70 9.15 11.59
N GLU A 194 -16.70 9.16 10.74
CA GLU A 194 -16.67 8.37 9.52
C GLU A 194 -16.49 6.90 9.83
N THR A 195 -17.33 6.07 9.24
CA THR A 195 -17.27 4.61 9.36
C THR A 195 -16.64 3.95 8.14
N GLU A 196 -16.68 4.66 7.02
CA GLU A 196 -16.12 4.21 5.73
C GLU A 196 -14.86 5.01 5.40
N GLY A 197 -14.02 4.43 4.58
CA GLY A 197 -12.75 5.00 4.17
C GLY A 197 -11.57 4.10 4.52
N ARG A 198 -10.37 4.62 4.32
CA ARG A 198 -9.12 3.90 4.55
C ARG A 198 -8.23 4.71 5.47
N ILE A 199 -7.48 4.05 6.34
CA ILE A 199 -6.40 4.70 7.08
C ILE A 199 -5.42 5.27 6.04
N ALA A 200 -4.97 6.49 6.26
CA ALA A 200 -4.03 7.14 5.36
C ALA A 200 -2.96 7.94 6.13
N LEU A 201 -1.79 8.01 5.51
CA LEU A 201 -0.63 8.74 6.00
C LEU A 201 -0.32 9.89 5.06
N ARG A 202 -0.31 11.13 5.57
CA ARG A 202 0.03 12.33 4.81
C ARG A 202 1.34 12.91 5.31
N PHE A 203 2.28 13.10 4.40
CA PHE A 203 3.53 13.78 4.69
C PHE A 203 3.61 15.12 3.95
N THR A 204 4.00 16.16 4.69
CA THR A 204 4.30 17.49 4.17
C THR A 204 5.70 17.88 4.60
N PRO A 205 6.65 18.09 3.66
CA PRO A 205 8.02 18.44 4.01
C PRO A 205 8.11 19.84 4.63
N ALA A 206 9.10 20.06 5.46
CA ALA A 206 9.43 21.42 5.91
C ALA A 206 9.82 22.28 4.72
N SER A 207 9.33 23.53 4.68
CA SER A 207 9.56 24.45 3.55
C SER A 207 11.04 24.75 3.28
N SER A 208 11.89 24.58 4.27
CA SER A 208 13.33 24.82 4.20
C SER A 208 14.14 23.61 3.74
N ASN A 209 13.55 22.40 3.73
CA ASN A 209 14.32 21.17 3.50
C ASN A 209 13.48 20.06 2.85
N GLN A 210 13.35 20.10 1.53
CA GLN A 210 12.65 19.06 0.77
C GLN A 210 13.46 17.75 0.63
N GLY A 211 14.67 17.70 1.18
CA GLY A 211 15.56 16.56 1.12
C GLY A 211 15.33 15.51 2.21
N GLU A 212 14.67 15.89 3.28
CA GLU A 212 14.44 14.99 4.41
C GLU A 212 13.32 14.00 4.15
N SER A 213 13.45 12.82 4.72
CA SER A 213 12.47 11.73 4.58
C SER A 213 12.01 11.22 5.94
N TRP A 214 10.81 10.66 5.93
CA TRP A 214 10.29 9.77 6.96
C TRP A 214 10.31 8.34 6.45
N ASN A 215 10.66 7.41 7.34
CA ASN A 215 10.79 5.99 7.06
C ASN A 215 10.00 5.21 8.11
N LEU A 216 9.10 4.35 7.64
CA LEU A 216 8.21 3.53 8.42
C LEU A 216 8.52 2.06 8.23
#